data_5d8c3d61961f94fde14f7bd9b5f33eff
#
_entry.id   5d8c3d61961f94fde14f7bd9b5f33eff
#
_cell.length_a   1.000
_cell.length_b   1.000
_cell.length_c   1.000
_cell.angle_alpha   90.00
_cell.angle_beta   90.00
_cell.angle_gamma   90.00
#
_symmetry.space_group_name_H-M   'P 1'
#
loop_
_entity.id
_entity.type
_entity.pdbx_description
1 polymer ?
#
loop_
_entity_poly.entity_id
_entity_poly.type
_entity_poly.pdbx_seq_one_letter_code
_entity_poly.pdbx_strand_id
1 'polypeptide(L)'
;MSLDQLSRSAYGEDHEAFRATVRQFLEKEVAPNQAKWAEDGIVPRGLWPKAGELGLLCPTVPEEYGGLGLDFGYNAIVDEESAYYGRVTTGFSLQSDIVTSYIVRYGSEEQKRHWLPKMVAGEVITAIAMTEPGTGSDLQGMRTTAKKDGNHYVINGQKTYITNGQNADLILVCAKTDTEVQPAWKGVSIIL
;
A
#
# COMPACT_ATOMS: atom_id res chain seq x y z
N MET A 1 1.63 -32.52 0.14
CA MET A 1 2.75 -31.79 0.77
C MET A 1 2.15 -30.48 1.25
N SER A 2 2.10 -30.26 2.57
CA SER A 2 1.59 -28.98 3.09
C SER A 2 2.62 -27.89 2.79
N LEU A 3 2.18 -26.63 2.70
CA LEU A 3 3.08 -25.49 2.49
C LEU A 3 4.12 -25.36 3.62
N ASP A 4 3.81 -25.86 4.82
CA ASP A 4 4.74 -25.93 5.97
C ASP A 4 5.93 -26.86 5.76
N GLN A 5 5.89 -27.72 4.73
CA GLN A 5 6.99 -28.65 4.39
C GLN A 5 7.92 -28.08 3.30
N LEU A 6 7.62 -26.93 2.73
CA LEU A 6 8.53 -26.23 1.84
C LEU A 6 9.67 -25.63 2.67
N SER A 7 10.91 -25.95 2.29
CA SER A 7 12.09 -25.33 2.91
C SER A 7 12.06 -23.82 2.68
N ARG A 8 11.89 -23.06 3.76
CA ARG A 8 11.89 -21.60 3.75
C ARG A 8 13.27 -21.05 4.12
N SER A 9 14.28 -21.47 3.38
CA SER A 9 15.68 -21.12 3.64
C SER A 9 15.98 -19.60 3.57
N ALA A 10 15.02 -18.80 3.10
CA ALA A 10 15.14 -17.34 3.04
C ALA A 10 14.82 -16.64 4.37
N TYR A 11 14.17 -17.33 5.33
CA TYR A 11 13.76 -16.75 6.60
C TYR A 11 14.65 -17.23 7.75
N GLY A 12 15.13 -16.30 8.58
CA GLY A 12 15.85 -16.57 9.82
C GLY A 12 14.93 -16.62 11.05
N GLU A 13 15.51 -16.79 12.24
CA GLU A 13 14.79 -16.88 13.52
C GLU A 13 13.93 -15.63 13.78
N ASP A 14 14.45 -14.44 13.50
CA ASP A 14 13.73 -13.18 13.69
C ASP A 14 12.50 -13.07 12.76
N HIS A 15 12.63 -13.55 11.53
CA HIS A 15 11.52 -13.63 10.58
C HIS A 15 10.40 -14.55 11.09
N GLU A 16 10.76 -15.70 11.66
CA GLU A 16 9.77 -16.66 12.19
C GLU A 16 9.13 -16.13 13.50
N ALA A 17 9.85 -15.40 14.33
CA ALA A 17 9.29 -14.73 15.50
C ALA A 17 8.28 -13.64 15.07
N PHE A 18 8.62 -12.85 14.04
CA PHE A 18 7.71 -11.86 13.46
C PHE A 18 6.47 -12.53 12.85
N ARG A 19 6.62 -13.65 12.14
CA ARG A 19 5.53 -14.45 11.60
C ARG A 19 4.52 -14.86 12.68
N ALA A 20 5.01 -15.28 13.84
CA ALA A 20 4.15 -15.63 14.97
C ALA A 20 3.31 -14.42 15.45
N THR A 21 3.93 -13.24 15.49
CA THR A 21 3.24 -11.98 15.83
C THR A 21 2.17 -11.64 14.80
N VAL A 22 2.48 -11.74 13.50
CA VAL A 22 1.52 -11.50 12.41
C VAL A 22 0.33 -12.45 12.51
N ARG A 23 0.57 -13.75 12.71
CA ARG A 23 -0.48 -14.76 12.87
C ARG A 23 -1.41 -14.42 14.03
N GLN A 24 -0.83 -14.14 15.19
CA GLN A 24 -1.62 -13.80 16.39
C GLN A 24 -2.50 -12.56 16.15
N PHE A 25 -1.97 -11.56 15.49
CA PHE A 25 -2.74 -10.37 15.10
C PHE A 25 -3.90 -10.72 14.17
N LEU A 26 -3.63 -11.48 13.11
CA LEU A 26 -4.65 -11.86 12.14
C LEU A 26 -5.74 -12.74 12.75
N GLU A 27 -5.37 -13.70 13.60
CA GLU A 27 -6.33 -14.56 14.32
C GLU A 27 -7.23 -13.77 15.24
N LYS A 28 -6.68 -12.78 15.94
CA LYS A 28 -7.41 -12.01 16.94
C LYS A 28 -8.23 -10.88 16.34
N GLU A 29 -7.66 -10.11 15.44
CA GLU A 29 -8.23 -8.84 14.99
C GLU A 29 -8.90 -8.96 13.60
N VAL A 30 -8.46 -9.89 12.74
CA VAL A 30 -8.93 -9.99 11.35
C VAL A 30 -9.92 -11.14 11.17
N ALA A 31 -9.52 -12.37 11.50
CA ALA A 31 -10.32 -13.56 11.23
C ALA A 31 -11.78 -13.50 11.76
N PRO A 32 -12.04 -13.03 13.00
CA PRO A 32 -13.41 -12.97 13.55
C PRO A 32 -14.30 -11.95 12.83
N ASN A 33 -13.70 -10.95 12.16
CA ASN A 33 -14.40 -9.81 11.61
C ASN A 33 -14.60 -9.88 10.08
N GLN A 34 -13.97 -10.83 9.40
CA GLN A 34 -13.96 -10.91 7.93
C GLN A 34 -15.34 -10.97 7.29
N ALA A 35 -16.26 -11.77 7.86
CA ALA A 35 -17.61 -11.91 7.32
C ALA A 35 -18.36 -10.57 7.33
N LYS A 36 -18.23 -9.83 8.44
CA LYS A 36 -18.83 -8.51 8.59
C LYS A 36 -18.21 -7.50 7.63
N TRP A 37 -16.89 -7.46 7.51
CA TRP A 37 -16.21 -6.52 6.59
C TRP A 37 -16.53 -6.82 5.12
N ALA A 38 -16.73 -8.09 4.77
CA ALA A 38 -17.16 -8.47 3.43
C ALA A 38 -18.58 -7.96 3.12
N GLU A 39 -19.49 -7.99 4.11
CA GLU A 39 -20.84 -7.45 4.00
C GLU A 39 -20.82 -5.91 3.95
N ASP A 40 -20.07 -5.28 4.84
CA ASP A 40 -19.94 -3.81 4.91
C ASP A 40 -19.17 -3.23 3.70
N GLY A 41 -18.38 -4.04 2.99
CA GLY A 41 -17.52 -3.62 1.88
C GLY A 41 -16.32 -2.76 2.29
N ILE A 42 -15.97 -2.75 3.58
CA ILE A 42 -14.90 -1.89 4.10
C ILE A 42 -14.22 -2.52 5.32
N VAL A 43 -12.90 -2.35 5.40
CA VAL A 43 -12.11 -2.67 6.60
C VAL A 43 -12.04 -1.44 7.50
N PRO A 44 -12.40 -1.55 8.80
CA PRO A 44 -12.41 -0.40 9.70
C PRO A 44 -11.02 0.21 9.89
N ARG A 45 -10.93 1.53 9.86
CA ARG A 45 -9.68 2.28 10.05
C ARG A 45 -8.94 1.94 11.34
N GLY A 46 -9.67 1.61 12.42
CA GLY A 46 -9.08 1.25 13.71
C GLY A 46 -8.19 0.00 13.71
N LEU A 47 -8.20 -0.78 12.62
CA LEU A 47 -7.28 -1.91 12.45
C LEU A 47 -5.84 -1.44 12.17
N TRP A 48 -5.67 -0.31 11.48
CA TRP A 48 -4.38 0.19 11.00
C TRP A 48 -3.43 0.60 12.12
N PRO A 49 -3.83 1.43 13.13
CA PRO A 49 -2.96 1.74 14.27
C PRO A 49 -2.52 0.49 15.04
N LYS A 50 -3.41 -0.48 15.23
CA LYS A 50 -3.07 -1.73 15.90
C LYS A 50 -2.01 -2.54 15.15
N ALA A 51 -2.08 -2.54 13.81
CA ALA A 51 -1.06 -3.17 12.96
C ALA A 51 0.27 -2.40 13.00
N GLY A 52 0.21 -1.06 13.02
CA GLY A 52 1.37 -0.19 13.15
C GLY A 52 2.12 -0.40 14.48
N GLU A 53 1.40 -0.49 15.61
CA GLU A 53 1.97 -0.76 16.94
C GLU A 53 2.80 -2.06 16.98
N LEU A 54 2.46 -3.03 16.14
CA LEU A 54 3.16 -4.33 16.05
C LEU A 54 4.20 -4.37 14.93
N GLY A 55 4.44 -3.26 14.22
CA GLY A 55 5.40 -3.18 13.13
C GLY A 55 4.97 -3.92 11.85
N LEU A 56 3.68 -4.22 11.69
CA LEU A 56 3.16 -4.92 10.51
C LEU A 56 3.04 -4.00 9.29
N LEU A 57 3.06 -2.68 9.51
CA LEU A 57 2.95 -1.69 8.43
C LEU A 57 4.33 -1.14 8.06
N CYS A 58 4.62 -1.15 6.78
CA CYS A 58 5.81 -0.49 6.20
C CYS A 58 7.14 -0.88 6.87
N PRO A 59 7.40 -2.17 7.19
CA PRO A 59 8.59 -2.58 7.96
C PRO A 59 9.91 -2.22 7.27
N THR A 60 9.91 -2.04 5.95
CA THR A 60 11.09 -1.67 5.15
C THR A 60 11.42 -0.17 5.15
N VAL A 61 10.55 0.68 5.72
CA VAL A 61 10.84 2.13 5.82
C VAL A 61 12.08 2.35 6.66
N PRO A 62 13.04 3.19 6.19
CA PRO A 62 14.24 3.52 6.96
C PRO A 62 13.92 4.10 8.33
N GLU A 63 14.78 3.82 9.32
CA GLU A 63 14.63 4.30 10.70
C GLU A 63 14.55 5.82 10.80
N GLU A 64 15.27 6.53 9.93
CA GLU A 64 15.25 8.01 9.88
C GLU A 64 13.88 8.60 9.56
N TYR A 65 12.95 7.79 9.01
CA TYR A 65 11.56 8.15 8.73
C TYR A 65 10.57 7.41 9.64
N GLY A 66 11.04 6.85 10.75
CA GLY A 66 10.22 6.19 11.76
C GLY A 66 9.87 4.74 11.47
N GLY A 67 10.47 4.12 10.45
CA GLY A 67 10.32 2.71 10.15
C GLY A 67 11.30 1.83 10.92
N LEU A 68 11.35 0.54 10.58
CA LEU A 68 12.21 -0.46 11.20
C LEU A 68 13.46 -0.76 10.37
N GLY A 69 13.53 -0.29 9.12
CA GLY A 69 14.67 -0.53 8.21
C GLY A 69 14.90 -2.00 7.87
N LEU A 70 13.87 -2.84 8.00
CA LEU A 70 13.98 -4.29 7.82
C LEU A 70 14.01 -4.66 6.33
N ASP A 71 14.41 -5.89 6.02
CA ASP A 71 14.38 -6.40 4.65
C ASP A 71 12.96 -6.76 4.19
N PHE A 72 12.79 -7.01 2.88
CA PHE A 72 11.49 -7.31 2.28
C PHE A 72 10.87 -8.63 2.77
N GLY A 73 11.64 -9.51 3.40
CA GLY A 73 11.13 -10.75 3.99
C GLY A 73 10.01 -10.50 5.01
N TYR A 74 10.08 -9.39 5.73
CA TYR A 74 9.04 -8.99 6.69
C TYR A 74 7.73 -8.58 5.99
N ASN A 75 7.79 -7.85 4.88
CA ASN A 75 6.61 -7.55 4.06
C ASN A 75 6.00 -8.84 3.51
N ALA A 76 6.84 -9.72 2.94
CA ALA A 76 6.41 -10.98 2.39
C ALA A 76 5.71 -11.88 3.43
N ILE A 77 6.16 -11.85 4.69
CA ILE A 77 5.51 -12.57 5.79
C ILE A 77 4.10 -12.02 6.06
N VAL A 78 3.95 -10.69 6.11
CA VAL A 78 2.61 -10.09 6.29
C VAL A 78 1.67 -10.51 5.17
N ASP A 79 2.13 -10.50 3.93
CA ASP A 79 1.33 -10.89 2.78
C ASP A 79 0.97 -12.38 2.79
N GLU A 80 1.95 -13.22 3.08
CA GLU A 80 1.79 -14.67 3.14
C GLU A 80 0.79 -15.08 4.21
N GLU A 81 0.94 -14.56 5.44
CA GLU A 81 0.03 -14.84 6.52
C GLU A 81 -1.37 -14.24 6.27
N SER A 82 -1.44 -13.04 5.71
CA SER A 82 -2.71 -12.42 5.33
C SER A 82 -3.47 -13.26 4.31
N ALA A 83 -2.79 -13.88 3.35
CA ALA A 83 -3.40 -14.78 2.38
C ALA A 83 -4.01 -16.04 3.01
N TYR A 84 -3.44 -16.55 4.08
CA TYR A 84 -4.00 -17.69 4.83
C TYR A 84 -5.36 -17.38 5.46
N TYR A 85 -5.51 -16.17 6.00
CA TYR A 85 -6.74 -15.74 6.67
C TYR A 85 -7.71 -15.03 5.73
N GLY A 86 -7.31 -14.86 4.47
CA GLY A 86 -7.81 -13.87 3.55
C GLY A 86 -9.04 -14.21 2.75
N ARG A 87 -10.24 -14.06 3.33
CA ARG A 87 -11.45 -13.79 2.53
C ARG A 87 -11.58 -12.30 2.19
N VAL A 88 -11.03 -11.42 3.02
CA VAL A 88 -11.01 -9.97 2.82
C VAL A 88 -9.57 -9.50 3.00
N THR A 89 -9.02 -8.84 1.99
CA THR A 89 -7.72 -8.20 2.10
C THR A 89 -7.79 -7.01 3.06
N THR A 90 -6.81 -6.90 3.95
CA THR A 90 -6.69 -5.75 4.84
C THR A 90 -6.28 -4.47 4.11
N GLY A 91 -5.66 -4.59 2.93
CA GLY A 91 -5.09 -3.48 2.18
C GLY A 91 -3.71 -3.03 2.66
N PHE A 92 -3.09 -3.74 3.60
CA PHE A 92 -1.77 -3.39 4.16
C PHE A 92 -0.66 -3.45 3.11
N SER A 93 -0.63 -4.49 2.28
CA SER A 93 0.40 -4.66 1.23
C SER A 93 0.38 -3.54 0.20
N LEU A 94 -0.79 -3.01 -0.16
CA LEU A 94 -0.83 -1.85 -1.05
C LEU A 94 -0.04 -0.67 -0.46
N GLN A 95 -0.22 -0.38 0.82
CA GLN A 95 0.52 0.68 1.51
C GLN A 95 1.98 0.33 1.66
N SER A 96 2.28 -0.85 2.23
CA SER A 96 3.63 -1.23 2.64
C SER A 96 4.56 -1.50 1.46
N ASP A 97 4.07 -2.20 0.43
CA ASP A 97 4.93 -2.69 -0.67
C ASP A 97 4.93 -1.75 -1.87
N ILE A 98 3.79 -1.11 -2.13
CA ILE A 98 3.62 -0.29 -3.34
C ILE A 98 3.77 1.19 -3.01
N VAL A 99 2.84 1.79 -2.26
CA VAL A 99 2.83 3.24 -2.04
C VAL A 99 4.08 3.72 -1.31
N THR A 100 4.47 3.01 -0.25
CA THR A 100 5.69 3.30 0.51
C THR A 100 6.94 3.33 -0.39
N SER A 101 7.07 2.34 -1.29
CA SER A 101 8.21 2.27 -2.21
C SER A 101 8.30 3.48 -3.14
N TYR A 102 7.16 4.01 -3.61
CA TYR A 102 7.14 5.24 -4.40
C TYR A 102 7.60 6.46 -3.59
N ILE A 103 7.08 6.62 -2.36
CA ILE A 103 7.42 7.76 -1.51
C ILE A 103 8.90 7.71 -1.10
N VAL A 104 9.40 6.56 -0.65
CA VAL A 104 10.80 6.39 -0.26
C VAL A 104 11.75 6.68 -1.41
N ARG A 105 11.42 6.22 -2.62
CA ARG A 105 12.31 6.32 -3.79
C ARG A 105 12.24 7.66 -4.49
N TYR A 106 11.07 8.28 -4.58
CA TYR A 106 10.84 9.45 -5.45
C TYR A 106 10.30 10.67 -4.71
N GLY A 107 9.85 10.53 -3.47
CA GLY A 107 9.38 11.64 -2.66
C GLY A 107 10.48 12.64 -2.31
N SER A 108 10.12 13.91 -2.14
CA SER A 108 11.02 14.89 -1.54
C SER A 108 11.27 14.56 -0.06
N GLU A 109 12.34 15.09 0.52
CA GLU A 109 12.62 14.91 1.95
C GLU A 109 11.47 15.40 2.85
N GLU A 110 10.82 16.49 2.44
CA GLU A 110 9.63 17.01 3.12
C GLU A 110 8.48 16.01 3.08
N GLN A 111 8.19 15.43 1.91
CA GLN A 111 7.14 14.42 1.75
C GLN A 111 7.44 13.16 2.56
N LYS A 112 8.69 12.66 2.53
CA LYS A 112 9.10 11.49 3.30
C LYS A 112 8.91 11.71 4.79
N ARG A 113 9.43 12.82 5.34
CA ARG A 113 9.31 13.15 6.76
C ARG A 113 7.88 13.42 7.20
N HIS A 114 7.03 13.89 6.31
CA HIS A 114 5.64 14.16 6.61
C HIS A 114 4.77 12.90 6.60
N TRP A 115 4.95 12.04 5.59
CA TRP A 115 4.03 10.92 5.35
C TRP A 115 4.48 9.60 5.97
N LEU A 116 5.77 9.22 5.81
CA LEU A 116 6.23 7.89 6.18
C LEU A 116 6.02 7.55 7.67
N PRO A 117 6.32 8.42 8.65
CA PRO A 117 6.08 8.10 10.05
C PRO A 117 4.61 7.79 10.35
N LYS A 118 3.69 8.54 9.75
CA LYS A 118 2.25 8.35 9.93
C LYS A 118 1.73 7.08 9.26
N MET A 119 2.33 6.70 8.13
CA MET A 119 2.02 5.45 7.43
C MET A 119 2.48 4.25 8.24
N VAL A 120 3.68 4.31 8.83
CA VAL A 120 4.21 3.28 9.74
C VAL A 120 3.33 3.12 10.97
N ALA A 121 2.91 4.22 11.58
CA ALA A 121 2.01 4.20 12.75
C ALA A 121 0.57 3.78 12.43
N GLY A 122 0.19 3.68 11.15
CA GLY A 122 -1.19 3.39 10.74
C GLY A 122 -2.17 4.56 10.94
N GLU A 123 -1.67 5.76 11.17
CA GLU A 123 -2.47 6.99 11.28
C GLU A 123 -2.97 7.46 9.91
N VAL A 124 -2.16 7.23 8.87
CA VAL A 124 -2.45 7.54 7.48
C VAL A 124 -2.61 6.26 6.69
N ILE A 125 -3.74 6.13 6.02
CA ILE A 125 -4.03 5.06 5.07
C ILE A 125 -3.80 5.60 3.67
N THR A 126 -3.14 4.81 2.82
CA THR A 126 -2.80 5.23 1.47
C THR A 126 -3.46 4.39 0.39
N ALA A 127 -3.62 5.01 -0.78
CA ALA A 127 -4.05 4.36 -2.00
C ALA A 127 -3.20 4.82 -3.19
N ILE A 128 -3.22 4.04 -4.27
CA ILE A 128 -2.69 4.46 -5.57
C ILE A 128 -3.75 4.30 -6.65
N ALA A 129 -4.04 5.38 -7.35
CA ALA A 129 -5.08 5.44 -8.35
C ALA A 129 -4.48 5.37 -9.76
N MET A 130 -4.37 4.15 -10.29
CA MET A 130 -3.85 3.86 -11.64
C MET A 130 -4.96 3.51 -12.61
N THR A 131 -5.74 2.47 -12.28
CA THR A 131 -6.75 1.86 -13.15
C THR A 131 -7.89 2.80 -13.49
N GLU A 132 -8.37 2.75 -14.72
CA GLU A 132 -9.52 3.50 -15.23
C GLU A 132 -10.54 2.53 -15.84
N PRO A 133 -11.80 2.93 -16.06
CA PRO A 133 -12.79 2.06 -16.72
C PRO A 133 -12.34 1.47 -18.06
N GLY A 134 -11.48 2.19 -18.80
CA GLY A 134 -10.96 1.76 -20.11
C GLY A 134 -9.49 1.34 -20.09
N THR A 135 -8.84 1.27 -18.92
CA THR A 135 -7.39 1.08 -18.81
C THR A 135 -7.04 0.27 -17.57
N GLY A 136 -6.50 -0.92 -17.78
CA GLY A 136 -5.98 -1.83 -16.76
C GLY A 136 -4.50 -2.11 -16.98
N SER A 137 -4.17 -3.24 -17.59
CA SER A 137 -2.77 -3.65 -17.84
C SER A 137 -2.01 -2.67 -18.74
N ASP A 138 -2.66 -2.06 -19.72
CA ASP A 138 -2.07 -1.02 -20.56
C ASP A 138 -2.24 0.38 -19.93
N LEU A 139 -1.42 0.69 -18.91
CA LEU A 139 -1.48 1.97 -18.20
C LEU A 139 -1.14 3.18 -19.09
N GLN A 140 -0.39 3.00 -20.18
CA GLN A 140 -0.12 4.12 -21.11
C GLN A 140 -1.38 4.62 -21.81
N GLY A 141 -2.43 3.78 -21.88
CA GLY A 141 -3.74 4.13 -22.41
C GLY A 141 -4.60 5.01 -21.49
N MET A 142 -4.12 5.37 -20.28
CA MET A 142 -4.90 6.20 -19.34
C MET A 142 -5.34 7.53 -19.94
N ARG A 143 -6.50 8.00 -19.53
CA ARG A 143 -7.13 9.23 -20.01
C ARG A 143 -7.16 10.35 -18.97
N THR A 144 -6.99 10.02 -17.69
CA THR A 144 -6.87 11.03 -16.62
C THR A 144 -5.73 11.97 -16.93
N THR A 145 -6.01 13.26 -16.92
CA THR A 145 -5.02 14.32 -17.15
C THR A 145 -4.83 15.18 -15.91
N ALA A 146 -3.66 15.78 -15.79
CA ALA A 146 -3.34 16.75 -14.75
C ALA A 146 -2.70 17.96 -15.41
N LYS A 147 -3.43 19.08 -15.45
CA LYS A 147 -2.96 20.34 -16.05
C LYS A 147 -2.49 21.28 -14.95
N LYS A 148 -1.29 21.83 -15.12
CA LYS A 148 -0.74 22.81 -14.19
C LYS A 148 -1.51 24.13 -14.31
N ASP A 149 -1.96 24.65 -13.18
CA ASP A 149 -2.61 25.94 -13.05
C ASP A 149 -1.96 26.70 -11.87
N GLY A 150 -1.06 27.60 -12.17
CA GLY A 150 -0.25 28.28 -11.16
C GLY A 150 0.57 27.29 -10.32
N ASN A 151 0.27 27.23 -9.02
CA ASN A 151 0.93 26.32 -8.06
C ASN A 151 0.16 25.00 -7.82
N HIS A 152 -0.88 24.73 -8.58
CA HIS A 152 -1.73 23.56 -8.42
C HIS A 152 -1.76 22.72 -9.71
N TYR A 153 -2.22 21.48 -9.59
CA TYR A 153 -2.63 20.65 -10.70
C TYR A 153 -4.16 20.50 -10.68
N VAL A 154 -4.79 20.74 -11.81
CA VAL A 154 -6.20 20.39 -12.02
C VAL A 154 -6.26 19.02 -12.64
N ILE A 155 -6.71 18.03 -11.84
CA ILE A 155 -6.83 16.64 -12.28
C ILE A 155 -8.25 16.42 -12.80
N ASN A 156 -8.36 15.83 -14.01
CA ASN A 156 -9.64 15.50 -14.62
C ASN A 156 -9.58 14.07 -15.19
N GLY A 157 -10.51 13.23 -14.75
CA GLY A 157 -10.59 11.84 -15.16
C GLY A 157 -11.39 10.99 -14.19
N GLN A 158 -11.32 9.68 -14.38
CA GLN A 158 -12.00 8.70 -13.53
C GLN A 158 -11.07 7.53 -13.24
N LYS A 159 -10.98 7.15 -11.97
CA LYS A 159 -10.25 5.97 -11.51
C LYS A 159 -11.23 4.95 -10.93
N THR A 160 -10.91 3.65 -11.06
CA THR A 160 -11.78 2.55 -10.63
C THR A 160 -10.98 1.44 -9.96
N TYR A 161 -11.63 0.66 -9.11
CA TYR A 161 -11.02 -0.47 -8.38
C TYR A 161 -9.80 -0.08 -7.55
N ILE A 162 -9.89 1.04 -6.82
CA ILE A 162 -8.78 1.57 -6.03
C ILE A 162 -8.83 0.97 -4.63
N THR A 163 -7.90 0.07 -4.34
CA THR A 163 -7.72 -0.51 -3.01
C THR A 163 -7.50 0.61 -1.98
N ASN A 164 -8.17 0.52 -0.85
CA ASN A 164 -8.21 1.55 0.20
C ASN A 164 -8.87 2.88 -0.22
N GLY A 165 -9.38 3.04 -1.44
CA GLY A 165 -9.85 4.32 -1.96
C GLY A 165 -10.91 5.03 -1.11
N GLN A 166 -11.72 4.28 -0.34
CA GLN A 166 -12.72 4.84 0.58
C GLN A 166 -12.11 5.30 1.92
N ASN A 167 -11.01 4.65 2.33
CA ASN A 167 -10.35 4.89 3.62
C ASN A 167 -9.12 5.80 3.53
N ALA A 168 -8.63 6.05 2.33
CA ALA A 168 -7.35 6.72 2.14
C ALA A 168 -7.36 8.18 2.58
N ASP A 169 -6.32 8.57 3.31
CA ASP A 169 -5.99 9.95 3.64
C ASP A 169 -5.07 10.58 2.57
N LEU A 170 -4.26 9.73 1.92
CA LEU A 170 -3.36 10.10 0.84
C LEU A 170 -3.57 9.17 -0.35
N ILE A 171 -3.79 9.74 -1.53
CA ILE A 171 -3.93 9.00 -2.78
C ILE A 171 -2.87 9.45 -3.78
N LEU A 172 -2.01 8.53 -4.18
CA LEU A 172 -1.10 8.72 -5.32
C LEU A 172 -1.91 8.60 -6.62
N VAL A 173 -2.06 9.69 -7.35
CA VAL A 173 -2.84 9.71 -8.60
C VAL A 173 -1.91 9.65 -9.81
N CYS A 174 -2.05 8.59 -10.62
CA CYS A 174 -1.39 8.50 -11.92
C CYS A 174 -2.21 9.29 -12.96
N ALA A 175 -1.61 10.29 -13.59
CA ALA A 175 -2.26 11.13 -14.59
C ALA A 175 -1.28 11.59 -15.67
N LYS A 176 -1.78 11.93 -16.85
CA LYS A 176 -0.99 12.55 -17.91
C LYS A 176 -0.80 14.03 -17.61
N THR A 177 0.44 14.43 -17.36
CA THR A 177 0.85 15.84 -17.25
C THR A 177 1.31 16.39 -18.60
N ASP A 178 1.66 15.49 -19.53
CA ASP A 178 1.93 15.82 -20.93
C ASP A 178 1.19 14.82 -21.83
N THR A 179 0.28 15.30 -22.66
CA THR A 179 -0.52 14.48 -23.58
C THR A 179 0.06 14.35 -24.97
N GLU A 180 1.09 15.16 -25.31
CA GLU A 180 1.67 15.26 -26.65
C GLU A 180 2.95 14.44 -26.80
N VAL A 181 3.63 14.13 -25.68
CA VAL A 181 4.92 13.43 -25.72
C VAL A 181 4.77 11.97 -26.19
N GLN A 182 5.77 11.53 -26.98
CA GLN A 182 5.87 10.15 -27.45
C GLN A 182 7.15 9.47 -26.91
N PRO A 183 7.09 8.21 -26.54
CA PRO A 183 5.89 7.37 -26.34
C PRO A 183 5.01 7.88 -25.19
N ALA A 184 3.71 7.62 -25.24
CA ALA A 184 2.68 8.19 -24.35
C ALA A 184 2.95 7.99 -22.85
N TRP A 185 3.66 6.92 -22.44
CA TRP A 185 4.01 6.67 -21.05
C TRP A 185 4.96 7.71 -20.44
N LYS A 186 5.77 8.41 -21.27
CA LYS A 186 6.65 9.49 -20.79
C LYS A 186 5.89 10.71 -20.27
N GLY A 187 4.63 10.85 -20.67
CA GLY A 187 3.77 11.94 -20.20
C GLY A 187 3.03 11.64 -18.90
N VAL A 188 3.20 10.43 -18.32
CA VAL A 188 2.53 10.03 -17.09
C VAL A 188 3.35 10.47 -15.90
N SER A 189 2.68 11.08 -14.93
CA SER A 189 3.23 11.46 -13.62
C SER A 189 2.41 10.83 -12.50
N ILE A 190 3.05 10.70 -11.33
CA ILE A 190 2.38 10.34 -10.07
C ILE A 190 2.30 11.61 -9.24
N ILE A 191 1.10 11.97 -8.84
CA ILE A 191 0.80 13.18 -8.06
C ILE A 191 0.33 12.74 -6.66
N LEU A 192 0.93 13.32 -5.62
CA LEU A 192 0.55 13.15 -4.22
C LEU A 192 -0.40 14.26 -3.80
#